data_d12b1ebc8840f69b283335e967e92003
#
_entry.id   d12b1ebc8840f69b283335e967e92003
#
_cell.length_a   1.000
_cell.length_b   1.000
_cell.length_c   1.000
_cell.angle_alpha   90.00
_cell.angle_beta   90.00
_cell.angle_gamma   90.00
#
_symmetry.space_group_name_H-M   'P 1'
#
loop_
_entity.id
_entity.type
_entity.pdbx_description
1 polymer ?
#
loop_
_entity_poly.entity_id
_entity_poly.type
_entity_poly.pdbx_seq_one_letter_code
_entity_poly.pdbx_strand_id
1 'polypeptide(L)'
;MKVMSSVFLASILTIGSAFANVTVAKEISPAKSVDNIQMNSQQELVDLFFAAAKIGNSEVINEFLKHGFPVDVRNKDGYTPLMMATYYGHQAIVSSLLKHGADRCARDNRGNTALMGALFKMEFAIAKQLRQVDCDAQAQKTGQKTTAEFAKVIGQEKQLQKLIQEQEKAQAKTQK
;
A
#
# COMPACT_ATOMS: atom_id res chain seq x y z
N MET A 1 40.70 -31.67 64.21
CA MET A 1 39.79 -32.09 65.27
C MET A 1 38.47 -32.41 64.63
N LYS A 2 38.22 -33.73 64.53
CA LYS A 2 37.14 -34.44 65.14
C LYS A 2 35.76 -33.98 64.63
N VAL A 3 34.94 -34.80 64.02
CA VAL A 3 34.57 -36.16 64.00
C VAL A 3 33.02 -36.25 63.88
N MET A 4 32.58 -37.17 63.09
CA MET A 4 31.40 -38.05 63.16
C MET A 4 30.07 -37.52 62.64
N SER A 5 29.58 -38.07 61.60
CA SER A 5 28.89 -39.37 61.45
C SER A 5 27.51 -39.38 62.07
N SER A 6 26.49 -39.50 61.27
CA SER A 6 25.50 -40.56 61.57
C SER A 6 24.56 -40.79 60.39
N VAL A 7 24.52 -42.02 60.00
CA VAL A 7 23.66 -42.69 59.04
C VAL A 7 22.30 -42.91 59.68
N PHE A 8 21.20 -42.67 58.98
CA PHE A 8 19.96 -43.46 59.21
C PHE A 8 19.31 -43.80 57.86
N LEU A 9 19.33 -45.12 57.66
CA LEU A 9 18.51 -45.81 56.66
C LEU A 9 17.07 -45.97 57.19
N ALA A 10 16.12 -45.92 56.29
CA ALA A 10 14.91 -46.76 56.20
C ALA A 10 14.05 -46.24 55.05
N SER A 11 13.98 -46.89 53.95
CA SER A 11 13.07 -47.98 53.53
C SER A 11 11.64 -47.58 53.17
N ILE A 12 11.36 -47.72 51.87
CA ILE A 12 10.17 -48.33 51.23
C ILE A 12 8.87 -47.48 51.23
N LEU A 13 8.39 -47.04 50.07
CA LEU A 13 7.23 -47.66 49.39
C LEU A 13 7.07 -47.16 47.95
N THR A 14 7.07 -48.11 47.05
CA THR A 14 6.69 -47.97 45.63
C THR A 14 5.18 -47.75 45.51
N ILE A 15 4.79 -46.66 44.87
CA ILE A 15 3.50 -46.62 44.19
C ILE A 15 3.75 -46.00 42.81
N GLY A 16 3.61 -46.84 41.80
CA GLY A 16 3.67 -46.44 40.41
C GLY A 16 2.47 -45.61 40.02
N SER A 17 2.73 -44.53 39.37
CA SER A 17 1.74 -43.86 38.53
C SER A 17 2.45 -43.33 37.29
N ALA A 18 2.18 -43.99 36.19
CA ALA A 18 2.58 -43.58 34.85
C ALA A 18 1.95 -42.26 34.53
N PHE A 19 2.71 -41.17 34.62
CA PHE A 19 2.37 -39.95 33.92
C PHE A 19 3.12 -39.96 32.60
N ALA A 20 2.35 -40.23 31.56
CA ALA A 20 2.80 -40.07 30.19
C ALA A 20 3.31 -38.62 30.00
N ASN A 21 4.60 -38.48 29.77
CA ASN A 21 5.22 -37.28 29.32
C ASN A 21 4.70 -36.96 27.92
N VAL A 22 3.71 -36.06 27.82
CA VAL A 22 3.41 -35.38 26.58
C VAL A 22 4.39 -34.21 26.49
N THR A 23 5.60 -34.49 26.04
CA THR A 23 6.53 -33.49 25.55
C THR A 23 6.13 -33.13 24.13
N VAL A 24 5.14 -32.25 23.97
CA VAL A 24 4.99 -31.46 22.75
C VAL A 24 5.77 -30.17 22.96
N ALA A 25 7.07 -30.27 23.00
CA ALA A 25 7.93 -29.17 22.68
C ALA A 25 7.98 -29.08 21.16
N LYS A 26 6.96 -28.42 20.57
CA LYS A 26 7.06 -27.93 19.20
C LYS A 26 8.11 -26.83 19.24
N GLU A 27 9.32 -27.15 18.79
CA GLU A 27 10.37 -26.17 18.57
C GLU A 27 9.85 -25.11 17.61
N ILE A 28 9.40 -24.00 18.19
CA ILE A 28 9.15 -22.77 17.43
C ILE A 28 10.54 -22.19 17.19
N SER A 29 11.07 -22.42 15.99
CA SER A 29 12.35 -21.84 15.57
C SER A 29 12.25 -20.31 15.71
N PRO A 30 13.06 -19.67 16.57
CA PRO A 30 12.89 -18.24 16.89
C PRO A 30 13.06 -17.31 15.68
N ALA A 31 13.80 -17.73 14.66
CA ALA A 31 13.99 -16.96 13.42
C ALA A 31 12.70 -16.80 12.60
N LYS A 32 11.89 -17.87 12.47
CA LYS A 32 10.61 -17.80 11.73
C LYS A 32 9.52 -16.96 12.42
N SER A 33 9.56 -16.82 13.73
CA SER A 33 8.57 -16.03 14.47
C SER A 33 8.83 -14.52 14.34
N VAL A 34 10.10 -14.11 14.33
CA VAL A 34 10.48 -12.66 14.21
C VAL A 34 10.18 -12.15 12.81
N ASP A 35 10.52 -12.91 11.77
CA ASP A 35 10.22 -12.53 10.37
C ASP A 35 8.71 -12.41 10.12
N ASN A 36 7.90 -13.31 10.67
CA ASN A 36 6.45 -13.25 10.57
C ASN A 36 5.84 -12.04 11.31
N ILE A 37 6.35 -11.68 12.47
CA ILE A 37 5.89 -10.51 13.24
C ILE A 37 6.25 -9.23 12.46
N GLN A 38 7.45 -9.15 11.90
CA GLN A 38 7.91 -7.98 11.16
C GLN A 38 7.18 -7.80 9.83
N MET A 39 6.93 -8.87 9.08
CA MET A 39 6.11 -8.84 7.87
C MET A 39 4.67 -8.44 8.16
N ASN A 40 4.07 -8.91 9.26
CA ASN A 40 2.72 -8.55 9.65
C ASN A 40 2.61 -7.05 9.99
N SER A 41 3.59 -6.51 10.72
CA SER A 41 3.63 -5.09 11.09
C SER A 41 3.78 -4.16 9.86
N GLN A 42 4.58 -4.55 8.87
CA GLN A 42 4.72 -3.79 7.62
C GLN A 42 3.41 -3.80 6.82
N GLN A 43 2.74 -4.95 6.73
CA GLN A 43 1.47 -5.04 6.03
C GLN A 43 0.38 -4.20 6.72
N GLU A 44 0.33 -4.19 8.04
CA GLU A 44 -0.59 -3.34 8.81
C GLU A 44 -0.39 -1.85 8.52
N LEU A 45 0.86 -1.38 8.40
CA LEU A 45 1.17 0.00 8.03
C LEU A 45 0.69 0.31 6.60
N VAL A 46 0.92 -0.60 5.65
CA VAL A 46 0.40 -0.47 4.27
C VAL A 46 -1.12 -0.37 4.28
N ASP A 47 -1.79 -1.27 5.00
CA ASP A 47 -3.25 -1.30 5.08
C ASP A 47 -3.81 -0.02 5.72
N LEU A 48 -3.15 0.51 6.76
CA LEU A 48 -3.52 1.79 7.39
C LEU A 48 -3.35 2.97 6.41
N PHE A 49 -2.25 3.01 5.66
CA PHE A 49 -2.00 4.05 4.66
C PHE A 49 -3.05 4.02 3.54
N PHE A 50 -3.43 2.83 3.06
CA PHE A 50 -4.53 2.68 2.11
C PHE A 50 -5.88 3.06 2.70
N ALA A 51 -6.16 2.68 3.94
CA ALA A 51 -7.39 3.08 4.63
C ALA A 51 -7.49 4.60 4.74
N ALA A 52 -6.41 5.28 5.14
CA ALA A 52 -6.35 6.74 5.21
C ALA A 52 -6.58 7.40 3.84
N ALA A 53 -5.97 6.87 2.77
CA ALA A 53 -6.20 7.35 1.39
C ALA A 53 -7.64 7.15 0.93
N LYS A 54 -8.29 6.06 1.36
CA LYS A 54 -9.68 5.73 1.03
C LYS A 54 -10.70 6.62 1.73
N ILE A 55 -10.49 6.90 3.02
CA ILE A 55 -11.44 7.67 3.83
C ILE A 55 -11.20 9.18 3.81
N GLY A 56 -10.11 9.64 3.20
CA GLY A 56 -9.78 11.06 3.11
C GLY A 56 -9.03 11.62 4.33
N ASN A 57 -8.36 10.78 5.13
CA ASN A 57 -7.61 11.24 6.29
C ASN A 57 -6.24 11.81 5.88
N SER A 58 -6.23 13.11 5.58
CA SER A 58 -5.01 13.82 5.14
C SER A 58 -3.94 13.91 6.23
N GLU A 59 -4.33 13.93 7.51
CA GLU A 59 -3.39 14.00 8.63
C GLU A 59 -2.54 12.73 8.69
N VAL A 60 -3.17 11.56 8.68
CA VAL A 60 -2.47 10.27 8.66
C VAL A 60 -1.59 10.15 7.42
N ILE A 61 -2.09 10.48 6.22
CA ILE A 61 -1.29 10.46 4.99
C ILE A 61 -0.03 11.32 5.14
N ASN A 62 -0.18 12.57 5.60
CA ASN A 62 0.95 13.49 5.74
C ASN A 62 1.96 13.01 6.79
N GLU A 63 1.52 12.39 7.88
CA GLU A 63 2.43 11.83 8.89
C GLU A 63 3.24 10.65 8.34
N PHE A 64 2.61 9.74 7.59
CA PHE A 64 3.33 8.67 6.89
C PHE A 64 4.39 9.21 5.93
N LEU A 65 4.02 10.18 5.09
CA LEU A 65 4.90 10.78 4.10
C LEU A 65 6.07 11.54 4.75
N LYS A 66 5.82 12.25 5.83
CA LYS A 66 6.83 12.97 6.63
C LYS A 66 7.89 12.03 7.19
N HIS A 67 7.50 10.82 7.57
CA HIS A 67 8.40 9.78 8.05
C HIS A 67 9.01 8.92 6.94
N GLY A 68 8.88 9.31 5.68
CA GLY A 68 9.50 8.63 4.54
C GLY A 68 8.85 7.31 4.17
N PHE A 69 7.58 7.11 4.52
CA PHE A 69 6.87 5.90 4.08
C PHE A 69 6.79 5.87 2.55
N PRO A 70 7.00 4.70 1.91
CA PRO A 70 7.02 4.60 0.46
C PRO A 70 5.68 5.05 -0.15
N VAL A 71 5.73 6.09 -0.99
CA VAL A 71 4.53 6.74 -1.55
C VAL A 71 3.76 5.86 -2.54
N ASP A 72 4.48 4.96 -3.25
CA ASP A 72 3.93 4.09 -4.30
C ASP A 72 3.80 2.62 -3.87
N VAL A 73 3.59 2.37 -2.55
CA VAL A 73 3.25 1.02 -2.09
C VAL A 73 2.04 0.49 -2.85
N ARG A 74 2.00 -0.84 -3.02
CA ARG A 74 0.92 -1.50 -3.78
C ARG A 74 0.16 -2.47 -2.90
N ASN A 75 -1.16 -2.47 -3.05
CA ASN A 75 -1.98 -3.53 -2.49
C ASN A 75 -2.00 -4.76 -3.42
N LYS A 76 -2.69 -5.81 -3.02
CA LYS A 76 -2.82 -7.07 -3.80
C LYS A 76 -3.42 -6.90 -5.20
N ASP A 77 -4.21 -5.86 -5.43
CA ASP A 77 -4.81 -5.54 -6.72
C ASP A 77 -3.92 -4.61 -7.57
N GLY A 78 -2.73 -4.26 -7.07
CA GLY A 78 -1.78 -3.37 -7.72
C GLY A 78 -2.12 -1.88 -7.58
N TYR A 79 -3.15 -1.51 -6.82
CA TYR A 79 -3.47 -0.10 -6.56
C TYR A 79 -2.37 0.58 -5.76
N THR A 80 -2.11 1.85 -6.09
CA THR A 80 -1.31 2.75 -5.27
C THR A 80 -2.20 3.64 -4.39
N PRO A 81 -1.67 4.28 -3.33
CA PRO A 81 -2.42 5.26 -2.54
C PRO A 81 -2.96 6.42 -3.39
N LEU A 82 -2.21 6.84 -4.43
CA LEU A 82 -2.65 7.85 -5.39
C LEU A 82 -3.92 7.41 -6.14
N MET A 83 -3.96 6.17 -6.62
CA MET A 83 -5.15 5.60 -7.27
C MET A 83 -6.34 5.56 -6.31
N MET A 84 -6.10 5.16 -5.07
CA MET A 84 -7.13 5.07 -4.04
C MET A 84 -7.72 6.45 -3.72
N ALA A 85 -6.87 7.44 -3.40
CA ALA A 85 -7.30 8.81 -3.12
C ALA A 85 -8.03 9.44 -4.31
N THR A 86 -7.57 9.16 -5.54
CA THR A 86 -8.22 9.60 -6.78
C THR A 86 -9.61 9.00 -6.94
N TYR A 87 -9.75 7.70 -6.76
CA TYR A 87 -11.03 6.99 -6.92
C TYR A 87 -12.10 7.47 -5.93
N TYR A 88 -11.68 7.88 -4.73
CA TYR A 88 -12.57 8.40 -3.69
C TYR A 88 -12.68 9.94 -3.68
N GLY A 89 -12.06 10.66 -4.64
CA GLY A 89 -12.22 12.10 -4.83
C GLY A 89 -11.46 12.96 -3.81
N HIS A 90 -10.46 12.43 -3.12
CA HIS A 90 -9.72 13.14 -2.07
C HIS A 90 -8.60 14.01 -2.65
N GLN A 91 -8.98 15.15 -3.25
CA GLN A 91 -8.07 16.04 -3.97
C GLN A 91 -6.87 16.52 -3.13
N ALA A 92 -7.06 16.80 -1.84
CA ALA A 92 -5.97 17.23 -0.95
C ALA A 92 -4.91 16.14 -0.78
N ILE A 93 -5.33 14.88 -0.62
CA ILE A 93 -4.45 13.71 -0.52
C ILE A 93 -3.73 13.47 -1.85
N VAL A 94 -4.44 13.55 -2.98
CA VAL A 94 -3.84 13.47 -4.32
C VAL A 94 -2.72 14.50 -4.45
N SER A 95 -2.97 15.77 -4.08
CA SER A 95 -1.97 16.83 -4.12
C SER A 95 -0.76 16.54 -3.22
N SER A 96 -0.99 16.02 -2.00
CA SER A 96 0.07 15.65 -1.06
C SER A 96 0.93 14.51 -1.61
N LEU A 97 0.31 13.43 -2.09
CA LEU A 97 1.02 12.29 -2.66
C LEU A 97 1.86 12.69 -3.88
N LEU A 98 1.30 13.51 -4.79
CA LEU A 98 2.01 14.00 -5.95
C LEU A 98 3.20 14.90 -5.59
N LYS A 99 3.07 15.72 -4.54
CA LYS A 99 4.16 16.55 -3.99
C LYS A 99 5.30 15.68 -3.45
N HIS A 100 5.00 14.51 -2.92
CA HIS A 100 5.98 13.55 -2.42
C HIS A 100 6.46 12.54 -3.48
N GLY A 101 6.19 12.80 -4.76
CA GLY A 101 6.75 12.05 -5.86
C GLY A 101 5.95 10.82 -6.29
N ALA A 102 4.67 10.70 -5.92
CA ALA A 102 3.83 9.60 -6.38
C ALA A 102 3.81 9.50 -7.92
N ASP A 103 4.01 8.28 -8.43
CA ASP A 103 4.02 7.99 -9.86
C ASP A 103 2.60 8.10 -10.47
N ARG A 104 2.38 9.16 -11.26
CA ARG A 104 1.12 9.38 -11.98
C ARG A 104 0.81 8.29 -13.00
N CYS A 105 1.85 7.64 -13.52
CA CYS A 105 1.74 6.65 -14.57
C CYS A 105 1.73 5.21 -14.05
N ALA A 106 1.84 5.01 -12.73
CA ALA A 106 1.66 3.71 -12.12
C ALA A 106 0.36 3.06 -12.61
N ARG A 107 0.41 1.74 -12.81
CA ARG A 107 -0.74 0.96 -13.28
C ARG A 107 -1.11 -0.13 -12.30
N ASP A 108 -2.41 -0.33 -12.11
CA ASP A 108 -2.94 -1.47 -11.35
C ASP A 108 -2.77 -2.79 -12.14
N ASN A 109 -3.19 -3.90 -11.55
CA ASN A 109 -3.11 -5.23 -12.20
C ASN A 109 -4.00 -5.35 -13.45
N ARG A 110 -4.90 -4.40 -13.69
CA ARG A 110 -5.75 -4.32 -14.89
C ARG A 110 -5.21 -3.34 -15.93
N GLY A 111 -4.07 -2.73 -15.67
CA GLY A 111 -3.43 -1.74 -16.52
C GLY A 111 -4.04 -0.34 -16.45
N ASN A 112 -4.86 -0.02 -15.44
CA ASN A 112 -5.44 1.30 -15.28
C ASN A 112 -4.51 2.23 -14.49
N THR A 113 -4.51 3.52 -14.85
CA THR A 113 -3.81 4.59 -14.14
C THR A 113 -4.75 5.36 -13.22
N ALA A 114 -4.18 6.19 -12.32
CA ALA A 114 -4.96 7.11 -11.50
C ALA A 114 -5.84 8.05 -12.36
N LEU A 115 -5.32 8.55 -13.51
CA LEU A 115 -6.08 9.40 -14.43
C LEU A 115 -7.32 8.70 -15.00
N MET A 116 -7.20 7.42 -15.37
CA MET A 116 -8.35 6.62 -15.83
C MET A 116 -9.40 6.49 -14.71
N GLY A 117 -8.96 6.29 -13.46
CA GLY A 117 -9.84 6.27 -12.30
C GLY A 117 -10.57 7.60 -12.08
N ALA A 118 -9.86 8.74 -12.23
CA ALA A 118 -10.45 10.08 -12.14
C ALA A 118 -11.54 10.33 -13.21
N LEU A 119 -11.28 9.92 -14.46
CA LEU A 119 -12.26 10.02 -15.55
C LEU A 119 -13.50 9.14 -15.28
N PHE A 120 -13.29 7.92 -14.81
CA PHE A 120 -14.38 7.01 -14.47
C PHE A 120 -15.28 7.55 -13.36
N LYS A 121 -14.68 8.18 -12.33
CA LYS A 121 -15.38 8.78 -11.20
C LYS A 121 -15.87 10.21 -11.47
N MET A 122 -15.57 10.77 -12.64
CA MET A 122 -15.87 12.16 -13.02
C MET A 122 -15.20 13.21 -12.09
N GLU A 123 -14.06 12.83 -11.49
CA GLU A 123 -13.24 13.71 -10.63
C GLU A 123 -12.33 14.60 -11.48
N PHE A 124 -12.93 15.56 -12.21
CA PHE A 124 -12.22 16.34 -13.23
C PHE A 124 -11.15 17.29 -12.69
N ALA A 125 -11.30 17.78 -11.46
CA ALA A 125 -10.27 18.58 -10.81
C ALA A 125 -9.01 17.74 -10.54
N ILE A 126 -9.18 16.49 -10.10
CA ILE A 126 -8.09 15.52 -9.90
C ILE A 126 -7.51 15.10 -11.26
N ALA A 127 -8.37 14.82 -12.25
CA ALA A 127 -7.93 14.46 -13.60
C ALA A 127 -7.02 15.54 -14.21
N LYS A 128 -7.32 16.84 -13.99
CA LYS A 128 -6.49 17.96 -14.42
C LYS A 128 -5.10 17.95 -13.74
N GLN A 129 -5.01 17.63 -12.47
CA GLN A 129 -3.73 17.49 -11.76
C GLN A 129 -2.91 16.32 -12.31
N LEU A 130 -3.54 15.18 -12.50
CA LEU A 130 -2.91 13.96 -12.98
C LEU A 130 -2.41 14.08 -14.42
N ARG A 131 -3.14 14.79 -15.27
CA ARG A 131 -2.85 14.98 -16.71
C ARG A 131 -1.60 15.81 -16.98
N GLN A 132 -0.99 16.45 -15.98
CA GLN A 132 0.25 17.21 -16.15
C GLN A 132 1.42 16.36 -16.72
N VAL A 133 1.33 15.04 -16.65
CA VAL A 133 2.26 14.09 -17.27
C VAL A 133 1.50 13.25 -18.28
N ASP A 134 2.09 13.06 -19.47
CA ASP A 134 1.54 12.18 -20.49
C ASP A 134 2.02 10.73 -20.29
N CYS A 135 1.14 9.92 -19.73
CA CYS A 135 1.40 8.49 -19.52
C CYS A 135 1.08 7.62 -20.75
N ASP A 136 0.43 8.16 -21.76
CA ASP A 136 -0.04 7.40 -22.92
C ASP A 136 1.08 7.14 -23.94
N ALA A 137 2.09 8.02 -24.00
CA ALA A 137 3.23 7.83 -24.88
C ALA A 137 4.01 6.53 -24.59
N GLN A 138 4.15 6.15 -23.30
CA GLN A 138 4.75 4.89 -22.91
C GLN A 138 3.79 3.71 -23.12
N ALA A 139 2.50 3.89 -22.85
CA ALA A 139 1.48 2.87 -23.05
C ALA A 139 1.41 2.42 -24.52
N GLN A 140 1.45 3.34 -25.46
CA GLN A 140 1.46 3.04 -26.90
C GLN A 140 2.65 2.18 -27.31
N LYS A 141 3.85 2.45 -26.75
CA LYS A 141 5.06 1.69 -27.05
C LYS A 141 5.03 0.26 -26.51
N THR A 142 4.33 0.03 -25.42
CA THR A 142 4.29 -1.25 -24.69
C THR A 142 3.02 -2.06 -24.97
N GLY A 143 2.11 -1.56 -25.82
CA GLY A 143 0.82 -2.19 -26.09
C GLY A 143 -0.14 -2.17 -24.90
N GLN A 144 0.10 -1.29 -23.94
CA GLN A 144 -0.78 -1.11 -22.78
C GLN A 144 -1.95 -0.17 -23.14
N LYS A 145 -3.05 -0.31 -22.41
CA LYS A 145 -4.23 0.55 -22.56
C LYS A 145 -3.87 2.03 -22.36
N THR A 146 -4.26 2.87 -23.32
CA THR A 146 -4.12 4.32 -23.23
C THR A 146 -5.31 4.95 -22.49
N THR A 147 -5.12 6.16 -21.98
CA THR A 147 -6.21 6.96 -21.39
C THR A 147 -7.29 7.28 -22.42
N ALA A 148 -6.89 7.50 -23.68
CA ALA A 148 -7.82 7.79 -24.78
C ALA A 148 -8.73 6.59 -25.09
N GLU A 149 -8.16 5.37 -25.20
CA GLU A 149 -8.93 4.13 -25.38
C GLU A 149 -9.88 3.89 -24.21
N PHE A 150 -9.39 4.10 -22.97
CA PHE A 150 -10.22 3.96 -21.78
C PHE A 150 -11.37 4.99 -21.78
N ALA A 151 -11.10 6.26 -22.06
CA ALA A 151 -12.11 7.32 -22.14
C ALA A 151 -13.18 7.03 -23.17
N LYS A 152 -12.82 6.43 -24.32
CA LYS A 152 -13.75 5.97 -25.35
C LYS A 152 -14.71 4.90 -24.83
N VAL A 153 -14.19 3.90 -24.13
CA VAL A 153 -14.99 2.81 -23.56
C VAL A 153 -16.01 3.31 -22.54
N ILE A 154 -15.64 4.31 -21.73
CA ILE A 154 -16.52 4.87 -20.70
C ILE A 154 -17.32 6.09 -21.14
N GLY A 155 -17.25 6.48 -22.43
CA GLY A 155 -17.97 7.64 -22.95
C GLY A 155 -17.48 9.01 -22.48
N GLN A 156 -16.22 9.12 -22.06
CA GLN A 156 -15.62 10.34 -21.52
C GLN A 156 -14.61 11.01 -22.49
N GLU A 157 -14.67 10.69 -23.78
CA GLU A 157 -13.75 11.25 -24.80
C GLU A 157 -13.78 12.78 -24.84
N LYS A 158 -14.98 13.37 -24.87
CA LYS A 158 -15.14 14.84 -24.92
C LYS A 158 -14.53 15.52 -23.70
N GLN A 159 -14.67 14.90 -22.53
CA GLN A 159 -14.12 15.45 -21.31
C GLN A 159 -12.59 15.35 -21.28
N LEU A 160 -12.04 14.23 -21.74
CA LEU A 160 -10.59 14.08 -21.88
C LEU A 160 -10.03 15.13 -22.87
N GLN A 161 -10.67 15.33 -24.03
CA GLN A 161 -10.24 16.34 -25.01
C GLN A 161 -10.26 17.75 -24.41
N LYS A 162 -11.29 18.08 -23.63
CA LYS A 162 -11.36 19.38 -22.93
C LYS A 162 -10.18 19.56 -21.96
N LEU A 163 -9.84 18.54 -21.18
CA LEU A 163 -8.70 18.59 -20.27
C LEU A 163 -7.37 18.78 -21.02
N ILE A 164 -7.19 18.12 -22.17
CA ILE A 164 -6.01 18.27 -23.03
C ILE A 164 -5.90 19.71 -23.50
N GLN A 165 -6.97 20.28 -24.07
CA GLN A 165 -6.99 21.66 -24.57
C GLN A 165 -6.73 22.71 -23.49
N GLU A 166 -7.30 22.50 -22.28
CA GLU A 166 -7.05 23.39 -21.14
C GLU A 166 -5.58 23.38 -20.72
N GLN A 167 -4.95 22.21 -20.73
CA GLN A 167 -3.53 22.06 -20.39
C GLN A 167 -2.64 22.75 -21.44
N GLU A 168 -2.89 22.53 -22.73
CA GLU A 168 -2.14 23.16 -23.83
C GLU A 168 -2.22 24.68 -23.74
N LYS A 169 -3.43 25.24 -23.50
CA LYS A 169 -3.62 26.68 -23.30
C LYS A 169 -2.87 27.22 -22.09
N ALA A 170 -2.79 26.45 -21.00
CA ALA A 170 -2.05 26.83 -19.80
C ALA A 170 -0.54 26.86 -20.07
N GLN A 171 0.00 25.85 -20.76
CA GLN A 171 1.42 25.77 -21.13
C GLN A 171 1.83 26.89 -22.07
N ALA A 172 1.00 27.21 -23.08
CA ALA A 172 1.25 28.31 -24.01
C ALA A 172 1.29 29.72 -23.35
N LYS A 173 0.58 29.88 -22.21
CA LYS A 173 0.63 31.13 -21.42
C LYS A 173 1.88 31.28 -20.57
N THR A 174 2.49 30.16 -20.17
CA THR A 174 3.68 30.14 -19.30
C THR A 174 4.98 30.35 -20.09
N GLN A 175 4.93 30.16 -21.42
CA GLN A 175 6.08 30.35 -22.34
C GLN A 175 6.18 31.75 -22.96
N LYS A 176 5.26 32.65 -22.63
CA LYS A 176 5.27 34.08 -22.98
C LYS A 176 5.69 34.95 -21.81
#